data_eb48e797be32c9bb83100d0638348e3b
#
_entry.id   eb48e797be32c9bb83100d0638348e3b
#
_cell.length_a   1.000
_cell.length_b   1.000
_cell.length_c   1.000
_cell.angle_alpha   90.00
_cell.angle_beta   90.00
_cell.angle_gamma   90.00
#
_symmetry.space_group_name_H-M   'P 1'
#
loop_
_entity.id
_entity.type
_entity.pdbx_description
1 polymer ?
#
loop_
_entity_poly.entity_id
_entity_poly.type
_entity_poly.pdbx_seq_one_letter_code
_entity_poly.pdbx_strand_id
1 'polypeptide(L)'
;LSLYQLNPEDIPVNYFDIYEKLLRASYQPAVKTISVGVVIPLSGDNMIQGNSFLRGMHKALLSINNSDSKISFLIKDNQGGQIQTIRAVNELERNPAIKAIIGPISESNAIIAANALQGKNIPLLIPNATMDGITSLGKNIYQLNSNLSMRGKLAARYITNVLELDSIAVLSPADNFGRALTDAFVKEVNQLGKKIVGVERYSGVPTDLKRQFKNLRKIAFELEEKENNYDEYLGMVFDSLDYLFELSDDDLFDIPEDEEEELTASDSSKIKLNTIQAIYAPVHSEHLAYIGTQFPMYYFDTQIIGNDSWKNLDVLNQSNIGPHMEGLVIISNNFSIDTKDHIYNQALDCTQLIHSIINDHDNARLSLAKRLSNLSDFNGESHNIRFFDSNLNSSLQVLRYNNNQIIRSGYFMGDSLLSLEGIAP
;
A
#
# COMPACT_ATOMS: atom_id res chain seq x y z
N LEU A 1 -6.21 -12.08 27.26
CA LEU A 1 -7.32 -11.71 28.14
C LEU A 1 -8.60 -11.64 27.30
N SER A 2 -9.72 -12.15 27.84
CA SER A 2 -11.04 -11.90 27.22
C SER A 2 -11.54 -10.52 27.64
N LEU A 3 -12.51 -9.96 26.91
CA LEU A 3 -13.14 -8.71 27.31
C LEU A 3 -13.65 -8.75 28.76
N TYR A 4 -14.07 -9.93 29.20
CA TYR A 4 -14.52 -10.21 30.58
C TYR A 4 -13.39 -10.29 31.62
N GLN A 5 -12.14 -10.39 31.19
CA GLN A 5 -10.97 -10.48 32.08
C GLN A 5 -10.20 -9.15 32.14
N LEU A 6 -10.61 -8.15 31.33
CA LEU A 6 -10.11 -6.79 31.48
C LEU A 6 -10.73 -6.22 32.75
N ASN A 7 -9.89 -5.75 33.67
CA ASN A 7 -10.38 -5.00 34.83
C ASN A 7 -10.94 -3.65 34.32
N PRO A 8 -12.22 -3.32 34.56
CA PRO A 8 -12.79 -2.04 34.15
C PRO A 8 -12.00 -0.81 34.62
N GLU A 9 -11.31 -0.93 35.75
CA GLU A 9 -10.50 0.13 36.35
C GLU A 9 -9.22 0.43 35.51
N ASP A 10 -8.76 -0.55 34.70
CA ASP A 10 -7.58 -0.40 33.87
C ASP A 10 -7.90 0.18 32.49
N ILE A 11 -9.19 0.41 32.17
CA ILE A 11 -9.63 0.94 30.89
C ILE A 11 -9.61 2.46 30.95
N PRO A 12 -8.87 3.15 30.05
CA PRO A 12 -8.88 4.61 30.01
C PRO A 12 -10.31 5.15 29.88
N VAL A 13 -10.64 6.19 30.63
CA VAL A 13 -12.00 6.75 30.74
C VAL A 13 -12.63 7.05 29.36
N ASN A 14 -11.83 7.51 28.42
CA ASN A 14 -12.25 7.80 27.05
C ASN A 14 -12.63 6.56 26.20
N TYR A 15 -12.29 5.35 26.67
CA TYR A 15 -12.65 4.08 26.00
C TYR A 15 -13.67 3.26 26.80
N PHE A 16 -14.03 3.69 28.00
CA PHE A 16 -14.93 2.95 28.88
C PHE A 16 -16.33 2.75 28.26
N ASP A 17 -16.86 3.76 27.57
CA ASP A 17 -18.14 3.66 26.88
C ASP A 17 -18.11 2.65 25.70
N ILE A 18 -16.99 2.57 25.01
CA ILE A 18 -16.76 1.56 23.95
C ILE A 18 -16.68 0.16 24.54
N TYR A 19 -15.95 0.01 25.64
CA TYR A 19 -15.84 -1.25 26.36
C TYR A 19 -17.19 -1.74 26.85
N GLU A 20 -17.99 -0.89 27.50
CA GLU A 20 -19.34 -1.25 27.94
C GLU A 20 -20.26 -1.65 26.80
N LYS A 21 -20.24 -0.91 25.69
CA LYS A 21 -21.07 -1.23 24.51
C LYS A 21 -20.68 -2.57 23.89
N LEU A 22 -19.38 -2.86 23.77
CA LEU A 22 -18.89 -4.15 23.31
C LEU A 22 -19.24 -5.28 24.30
N LEU A 23 -19.13 -5.02 25.59
CA LEU A 23 -19.52 -5.97 26.63
C LEU A 23 -21.03 -6.28 26.57
N ARG A 24 -21.87 -5.23 26.47
CA ARG A 24 -23.32 -5.42 26.33
C ARG A 24 -23.71 -6.13 25.05
N ALA A 25 -23.04 -5.84 23.91
CA ALA A 25 -23.24 -6.57 22.66
C ALA A 25 -22.90 -8.06 22.78
N SER A 26 -21.96 -8.43 23.67
CA SER A 26 -21.60 -9.82 23.95
C SER A 26 -22.59 -10.56 24.89
N TYR A 27 -23.45 -9.84 25.61
CA TYR A 27 -24.36 -10.42 26.63
C TYR A 27 -25.81 -10.62 26.16
N GLN A 28 -26.22 -10.18 24.97
CA GLN A 28 -27.63 -10.29 24.57
C GLN A 28 -28.03 -11.73 24.21
N PRO A 29 -28.99 -12.34 24.93
CA PRO A 29 -29.51 -13.66 24.59
C PRO A 29 -30.61 -13.59 23.54
N ALA A 30 -30.66 -14.62 22.68
CA ALA A 30 -31.81 -15.06 21.87
C ALA A 30 -32.06 -14.46 20.50
N VAL A 31 -31.18 -13.67 19.91
CA VAL A 31 -31.10 -13.54 18.45
C VAL A 31 -29.94 -14.42 17.98
N LYS A 32 -30.03 -15.05 16.81
CA LYS A 32 -28.90 -15.87 16.25
C LYS A 32 -27.65 -15.02 16.14
N THR A 33 -26.94 -14.88 17.26
CA THR A 33 -25.76 -14.05 17.37
C THR A 33 -24.55 -14.87 16.96
N ILE A 34 -23.79 -14.38 15.99
CA ILE A 34 -22.54 -15.01 15.59
C ILE A 34 -21.42 -14.41 16.43
N SER A 35 -20.67 -15.29 17.08
CA SER A 35 -19.50 -14.88 17.86
C SER A 35 -18.25 -14.91 17.00
N VAL A 36 -17.54 -13.79 16.95
CA VAL A 36 -16.28 -13.60 16.24
C VAL A 36 -15.16 -13.30 17.25
N GLY A 37 -14.07 -14.05 17.17
CA GLY A 37 -12.89 -13.80 17.97
C GLY A 37 -12.10 -12.59 17.41
N VAL A 38 -11.51 -11.80 18.30
CA VAL A 38 -10.65 -10.67 17.92
C VAL A 38 -9.36 -10.75 18.71
N VAL A 39 -8.22 -10.68 18.04
CA VAL A 39 -6.89 -10.74 18.66
C VAL A 39 -6.16 -9.44 18.39
N ILE A 40 -6.01 -8.59 19.37
CA ILE A 40 -5.41 -7.25 19.25
C ILE A 40 -4.61 -6.89 20.52
N PRO A 41 -3.64 -5.97 20.44
CA PRO A 41 -2.90 -5.50 21.61
C PRO A 41 -3.75 -4.44 22.37
N LEU A 42 -4.25 -4.79 23.54
CA LEU A 42 -4.96 -3.85 24.42
C LEU A 42 -4.07 -3.37 25.57
N SER A 43 -2.89 -3.96 25.72
CA SER A 43 -1.86 -3.57 26.67
C SER A 43 -0.47 -3.65 26.03
N GLY A 44 0.54 -3.09 26.68
CA GLY A 44 1.92 -3.01 26.17
C GLY A 44 2.12 -1.91 25.13
N ASP A 45 3.27 -1.94 24.45
CA ASP A 45 3.73 -0.85 23.57
C ASP A 45 2.80 -0.56 22.37
N ASN A 46 2.08 -1.56 21.92
CA ASN A 46 1.17 -1.45 20.76
C ASN A 46 -0.30 -1.15 21.15
N MET A 47 -0.57 -0.80 22.40
CA MET A 47 -1.92 -0.52 22.91
C MET A 47 -2.65 0.57 22.10
N ILE A 48 -1.95 1.57 21.61
CA ILE A 48 -2.53 2.66 20.79
C ILE A 48 -3.18 2.09 19.52
N GLN A 49 -2.53 1.15 18.85
CA GLN A 49 -3.06 0.49 17.65
C GLN A 49 -4.29 -0.36 17.98
N GLY A 50 -4.25 -1.12 19.06
CA GLY A 50 -5.39 -1.90 19.53
C GLY A 50 -6.61 -1.05 19.88
N ASN A 51 -6.40 0.08 20.53
CA ASN A 51 -7.47 1.03 20.85
C ASN A 51 -8.05 1.69 19.60
N SER A 52 -7.20 2.01 18.62
CA SER A 52 -7.67 2.51 17.32
C SER A 52 -8.54 1.47 16.61
N PHE A 53 -8.10 0.20 16.62
CA PHE A 53 -8.88 -0.90 16.06
C PHE A 53 -10.24 -1.06 16.74
N LEU A 54 -10.30 -1.01 18.07
CA LEU A 54 -11.57 -1.04 18.81
C LEU A 54 -12.51 0.10 18.43
N ARG A 55 -12.00 1.31 18.24
CA ARG A 55 -12.82 2.45 17.81
C ARG A 55 -13.44 2.22 16.44
N GLY A 56 -12.66 1.68 15.48
CA GLY A 56 -13.16 1.33 14.14
C GLY A 56 -14.24 0.25 14.20
N MET A 57 -14.03 -0.82 14.97
CA MET A 57 -15.05 -1.85 15.21
C MET A 57 -16.33 -1.29 15.82
N HIS A 58 -16.20 -0.42 16.82
CA HIS A 58 -17.35 0.21 17.45
C HIS A 58 -18.15 1.08 16.49
N LYS A 59 -17.47 1.85 15.64
CA LYS A 59 -18.12 2.66 14.59
C LYS A 59 -18.93 1.77 13.63
N ALA A 60 -18.33 0.65 13.18
CA ALA A 60 -19.03 -0.30 12.32
C ALA A 60 -20.27 -0.89 13.01
N LEU A 61 -20.18 -1.27 14.29
CA LEU A 61 -21.32 -1.79 15.04
C LEU A 61 -22.48 -0.80 15.14
N LEU A 62 -22.19 0.49 15.24
CA LEU A 62 -23.24 1.52 15.26
C LEU A 62 -24.04 1.55 13.96
N SER A 63 -23.40 1.28 12.82
CA SER A 63 -24.09 1.20 11.52
C SER A 63 -24.83 -0.13 11.32
N ILE A 64 -24.35 -1.21 11.93
CA ILE A 64 -24.88 -2.57 11.81
C ILE A 64 -26.07 -2.81 12.75
N ASN A 65 -26.12 -2.18 13.92
CA ASN A 65 -27.12 -2.43 14.97
C ASN A 65 -28.59 -2.21 14.56
N ASN A 66 -28.84 -1.68 13.38
CA ASN A 66 -30.18 -1.55 12.80
C ASN A 66 -30.59 -2.76 11.95
N SER A 67 -29.75 -3.80 11.83
CA SER A 67 -30.03 -5.03 11.08
C SER A 67 -30.45 -6.17 12.00
N ASP A 68 -31.17 -7.16 11.44
CA ASP A 68 -31.62 -8.37 12.16
C ASP A 68 -30.49 -9.34 12.51
N SER A 69 -29.31 -9.20 11.89
CA SER A 69 -28.15 -10.07 12.11
C SER A 69 -27.22 -9.46 13.17
N LYS A 70 -27.03 -10.18 14.28
CA LYS A 70 -26.20 -9.70 15.40
C LYS A 70 -24.86 -10.39 15.46
N ILE A 71 -23.82 -9.58 15.63
CA ILE A 71 -22.46 -10.04 15.87
C ILE A 71 -22.10 -9.77 17.32
N SER A 72 -21.46 -10.75 17.98
CA SER A 72 -20.77 -10.57 19.24
C SER A 72 -19.29 -10.78 19.06
N PHE A 73 -18.48 -9.98 19.75
CA PHE A 73 -17.02 -10.09 19.70
C PHE A 73 -16.48 -10.66 21.02
N LEU A 74 -15.63 -11.70 20.91
CA LEU A 74 -14.79 -12.17 22.00
C LEU A 74 -13.37 -11.66 21.77
N ILE A 75 -13.01 -10.60 22.48
CA ILE A 75 -11.74 -9.91 22.30
C ILE A 75 -10.69 -10.52 23.23
N LYS A 76 -9.51 -10.80 22.68
CA LYS A 76 -8.33 -11.30 23.37
C LYS A 76 -7.19 -10.31 23.22
N ASP A 77 -6.65 -9.88 24.35
CA ASP A 77 -5.44 -9.09 24.40
C ASP A 77 -4.22 -9.98 24.15
N ASN A 78 -3.49 -9.72 23.08
CA ASN A 78 -2.23 -10.40 22.78
C ASN A 78 -0.99 -9.63 23.28
N GLN A 79 -1.18 -8.48 23.95
CA GLN A 79 -0.10 -7.65 24.51
C GLN A 79 1.00 -7.30 23.47
N GLY A 80 0.70 -7.37 22.18
CA GLY A 80 1.68 -7.28 21.11
C GLY A 80 2.66 -8.47 21.01
N GLY A 81 2.51 -9.49 21.87
CA GLY A 81 3.45 -10.60 21.99
C GLY A 81 3.07 -11.84 21.17
N GLN A 82 4.10 -12.56 20.71
CA GLN A 82 3.95 -13.75 19.86
C GLN A 82 3.32 -14.93 20.61
N ILE A 83 3.80 -15.19 21.83
CA ILE A 83 3.30 -16.30 22.68
C ILE A 83 1.83 -16.05 23.07
N GLN A 84 1.51 -14.83 23.44
CA GLN A 84 0.15 -14.42 23.79
C GLN A 84 -0.77 -14.55 22.58
N THR A 85 -0.28 -14.23 21.38
CA THR A 85 -1.02 -14.42 20.13
C THR A 85 -1.36 -15.90 19.90
N ILE A 86 -0.39 -16.81 20.04
CA ILE A 86 -0.62 -18.28 19.90
C ILE A 86 -1.69 -18.73 20.92
N ARG A 87 -1.57 -18.30 22.18
CA ARG A 87 -2.54 -18.67 23.23
C ARG A 87 -3.94 -18.18 22.88
N ALA A 88 -4.05 -16.90 22.47
CA ALA A 88 -5.31 -16.27 22.12
C ALA A 88 -6.01 -16.97 20.93
N VAL A 89 -5.30 -17.21 19.82
CA VAL A 89 -5.90 -17.86 18.66
C VAL A 89 -6.29 -19.32 18.92
N ASN A 90 -5.47 -20.06 19.68
CA ASN A 90 -5.79 -21.44 20.05
C ASN A 90 -6.99 -21.52 21.01
N GLU A 91 -7.14 -20.58 21.95
CA GLU A 91 -8.29 -20.51 22.83
C GLU A 91 -9.56 -20.19 22.04
N LEU A 92 -9.51 -19.23 21.12
CA LEU A 92 -10.62 -18.88 20.23
C LEU A 92 -11.00 -20.05 19.29
N GLU A 93 -10.00 -20.76 18.76
CA GLU A 93 -10.24 -21.90 17.87
C GLU A 93 -10.96 -23.06 18.58
N ARG A 94 -10.58 -23.34 19.84
CA ARG A 94 -11.21 -24.39 20.62
C ARG A 94 -12.65 -24.08 21.04
N ASN A 95 -13.05 -22.83 21.00
CA ASN A 95 -14.42 -22.42 21.32
C ASN A 95 -15.33 -22.61 20.09
N PRO A 96 -16.28 -23.57 20.11
CA PRO A 96 -17.15 -23.84 18.96
C PRO A 96 -18.13 -22.70 18.66
N ALA A 97 -18.38 -21.80 19.60
CA ALA A 97 -19.20 -20.62 19.39
C ALA A 97 -18.52 -19.62 18.45
N ILE A 98 -17.18 -19.56 18.46
CA ILE A 98 -16.41 -18.65 17.58
C ILE A 98 -16.40 -19.17 16.16
N LYS A 99 -16.86 -18.34 15.22
CA LYS A 99 -17.02 -18.71 13.80
C LYS A 99 -15.93 -18.16 12.89
N ALA A 100 -15.30 -17.04 13.25
CA ALA A 100 -14.17 -16.46 12.56
C ALA A 100 -13.26 -15.75 13.57
N ILE A 101 -12.02 -15.47 13.20
CA ILE A 101 -11.06 -14.69 14.00
C ILE A 101 -10.59 -13.49 13.16
N ILE A 102 -10.57 -12.30 13.75
CA ILE A 102 -10.02 -11.07 13.18
C ILE A 102 -8.74 -10.71 13.90
N GLY A 103 -7.74 -10.28 13.16
CA GLY A 103 -6.42 -9.94 13.68
C GLY A 103 -5.45 -11.11 13.58
N PRO A 104 -4.21 -10.98 14.10
CA PRO A 104 -3.65 -9.81 14.76
C PRO A 104 -3.36 -8.63 13.81
N ILE A 105 -3.02 -7.46 14.42
CA ILE A 105 -2.71 -6.25 13.63
C ILE A 105 -1.27 -6.28 13.11
N SER A 106 -0.29 -6.67 13.94
CA SER A 106 1.11 -6.67 13.54
C SER A 106 1.46 -7.86 12.65
N GLU A 107 2.34 -7.63 11.68
CA GLU A 107 2.74 -8.62 10.67
C GLU A 107 3.36 -9.88 11.28
N SER A 108 4.29 -9.73 12.22
CA SER A 108 4.93 -10.86 12.89
C SER A 108 3.95 -11.75 13.65
N ASN A 109 2.96 -11.14 14.31
CA ASN A 109 1.91 -11.87 15.00
C ASN A 109 0.91 -12.51 14.02
N ALA A 110 0.67 -11.89 12.86
CA ALA A 110 -0.19 -12.44 11.80
C ALA A 110 0.36 -13.76 11.25
N ILE A 111 1.67 -13.81 10.98
CA ILE A 111 2.35 -15.03 10.53
C ILE A 111 2.19 -16.15 11.56
N ILE A 112 2.40 -15.83 12.83
CA ILE A 112 2.31 -16.78 13.93
C ILE A 112 0.88 -17.27 14.14
N ALA A 113 -0.10 -16.39 14.05
CA ALA A 113 -1.51 -16.74 14.12
C ALA A 113 -1.92 -17.65 12.96
N ALA A 114 -1.49 -17.32 11.73
CA ALA A 114 -1.74 -18.13 10.54
C ALA A 114 -1.14 -19.53 10.68
N ASN A 115 0.13 -19.64 11.15
CA ASN A 115 0.77 -20.92 11.38
C ASN A 115 0.06 -21.75 12.48
N ALA A 116 -0.36 -21.10 13.59
CA ALA A 116 -1.10 -21.79 14.68
C ALA A 116 -2.46 -22.33 14.23
N LEU A 117 -3.06 -21.72 13.21
CA LEU A 117 -4.36 -22.14 12.65
C LEU A 117 -4.23 -22.95 11.35
N GLN A 118 -3.01 -23.35 10.97
CA GLN A 118 -2.78 -24.21 9.82
C GLN A 118 -3.58 -25.49 9.93
N GLY A 119 -4.33 -25.86 8.87
CA GLY A 119 -5.18 -27.05 8.84
C GLY A 119 -6.48 -26.94 9.65
N LYS A 120 -6.74 -25.82 10.32
CA LYS A 120 -7.99 -25.57 11.04
C LYS A 120 -9.09 -25.05 10.12
N ASN A 121 -10.36 -25.29 10.52
CA ASN A 121 -11.53 -24.90 9.72
C ASN A 121 -12.08 -23.51 10.08
N ILE A 122 -11.39 -22.73 10.90
CA ILE A 122 -11.80 -21.40 11.29
C ILE A 122 -11.18 -20.35 10.37
N PRO A 123 -11.97 -19.45 9.77
CA PRO A 123 -11.43 -18.34 9.01
C PRO A 123 -10.62 -17.37 9.89
N LEU A 124 -9.42 -17.03 9.46
CA LEU A 124 -8.58 -15.98 10.06
C LEU A 124 -8.52 -14.82 9.08
N LEU A 125 -9.01 -13.65 9.47
CA LEU A 125 -8.94 -12.41 8.71
C LEU A 125 -7.81 -11.54 9.25
N ILE A 126 -6.78 -11.34 8.45
CA ILE A 126 -5.60 -10.55 8.79
C ILE A 126 -5.73 -9.17 8.17
N PRO A 127 -5.98 -8.12 8.97
CA PRO A 127 -6.32 -6.81 8.43
C PRO A 127 -5.13 -6.06 7.83
N ASN A 128 -3.94 -6.11 8.44
CA ASN A 128 -2.87 -5.13 8.17
C ASN A 128 -1.58 -5.70 7.57
N ALA A 129 -1.34 -7.01 7.62
CA ALA A 129 -0.09 -7.58 7.12
C ALA A 129 0.08 -7.37 5.60
N THR A 130 1.33 -7.11 5.18
CA THR A 130 1.71 -6.88 3.78
C THR A 130 2.72 -7.90 3.25
N MET A 131 3.20 -8.80 4.10
CA MET A 131 4.16 -9.85 3.72
C MET A 131 3.54 -10.85 2.74
N ASP A 132 4.36 -11.30 1.80
CA ASP A 132 4.00 -12.36 0.87
C ASP A 132 3.94 -13.72 1.56
N GLY A 133 3.09 -14.61 1.04
CA GLY A 133 3.05 -16.01 1.45
C GLY A 133 2.20 -16.31 2.71
N ILE A 134 1.67 -15.34 3.42
CA ILE A 134 0.86 -15.60 4.64
C ILE A 134 -0.36 -16.46 4.31
N THR A 135 -1.06 -16.18 3.23
CA THR A 135 -2.25 -16.94 2.82
C THR A 135 -1.93 -18.37 2.40
N SER A 136 -0.69 -18.67 2.02
CA SER A 136 -0.24 -20.04 1.69
C SER A 136 -0.11 -20.95 2.92
N LEU A 137 -0.07 -20.38 4.14
CA LEU A 137 -0.03 -21.17 5.39
C LEU A 137 -1.32 -21.93 5.67
N GLY A 138 -2.44 -21.55 5.03
CA GLY A 138 -3.68 -22.30 5.20
C GLY A 138 -4.84 -21.80 4.34
N LYS A 139 -5.71 -22.72 3.93
CA LYS A 139 -6.86 -22.45 3.04
C LYS A 139 -7.91 -21.49 3.63
N ASN A 140 -7.89 -21.26 4.94
CA ASN A 140 -8.84 -20.38 5.64
C ASN A 140 -8.15 -19.12 6.20
N ILE A 141 -6.98 -18.77 5.69
CA ILE A 141 -6.22 -17.57 6.05
C ILE A 141 -6.46 -16.51 4.99
N TYR A 142 -7.06 -15.39 5.39
CA TYR A 142 -7.44 -14.28 4.50
C TYR A 142 -6.65 -13.03 4.85
N GLN A 143 -5.95 -12.48 3.87
CA GLN A 143 -5.17 -11.25 4.03
C GLN A 143 -5.93 -10.10 3.36
N LEU A 144 -6.45 -9.18 4.18
CA LEU A 144 -7.31 -8.08 3.73
C LEU A 144 -6.50 -6.91 3.14
N ASN A 145 -5.25 -6.78 3.55
CA ASN A 145 -4.32 -5.83 2.98
C ASN A 145 -3.53 -6.50 1.85
N SER A 146 -3.49 -5.88 0.67
CA SER A 146 -2.68 -6.40 -0.44
C SER A 146 -1.21 -6.46 -0.06
N ASN A 147 -0.54 -7.55 -0.42
CA ASN A 147 0.89 -7.70 -0.16
C ASN A 147 1.73 -6.82 -1.11
N LEU A 148 3.02 -6.70 -0.80
CA LEU A 148 3.92 -5.82 -1.58
C LEU A 148 4.07 -6.30 -3.03
N SER A 149 4.15 -7.61 -3.26
CA SER A 149 4.24 -8.16 -4.61
C SER A 149 3.01 -7.87 -5.46
N MET A 150 1.80 -7.96 -4.89
CA MET A 150 0.57 -7.60 -5.59
C MET A 150 0.55 -6.11 -5.95
N ARG A 151 1.02 -5.24 -5.06
CA ARG A 151 1.10 -3.80 -5.32
C ARG A 151 2.06 -3.48 -6.46
N GLY A 152 3.25 -4.09 -6.47
CA GLY A 152 4.20 -3.96 -7.58
C GLY A 152 3.62 -4.45 -8.90
N LYS A 153 2.99 -5.63 -8.88
CA LYS A 153 2.32 -6.22 -10.06
C LYS A 153 1.25 -5.31 -10.65
N LEU A 154 0.34 -4.79 -9.82
CA LEU A 154 -0.76 -3.95 -10.30
C LEU A 154 -0.27 -2.56 -10.73
N ALA A 155 0.79 -2.01 -10.12
CA ALA A 155 1.44 -0.81 -10.61
C ALA A 155 2.02 -1.00 -12.02
N ALA A 156 2.66 -2.14 -12.29
CA ALA A 156 3.14 -2.50 -13.63
C ALA A 156 2.01 -2.55 -14.64
N ARG A 157 0.91 -3.22 -14.31
CA ARG A 157 -0.27 -3.31 -15.19
C ARG A 157 -0.91 -1.96 -15.46
N TYR A 158 -0.93 -1.07 -14.46
CA TYR A 158 -1.44 0.28 -14.66
C TYR A 158 -0.63 1.04 -15.71
N ILE A 159 0.70 1.01 -15.59
CA ILE A 159 1.60 1.70 -16.53
C ILE A 159 1.48 1.12 -17.94
N THR A 160 1.49 -0.22 -18.05
CA THR A 160 1.59 -0.90 -19.35
C THR A 160 0.26 -1.02 -20.08
N ASN A 161 -0.84 -1.31 -19.36
CA ASN A 161 -2.12 -1.63 -19.98
C ASN A 161 -3.12 -0.48 -19.93
N VAL A 162 -2.95 0.48 -19.01
CA VAL A 162 -3.87 1.62 -18.86
C VAL A 162 -3.27 2.89 -19.41
N LEU A 163 -2.00 3.17 -19.06
CA LEU A 163 -1.28 4.32 -19.61
C LEU A 163 -0.58 4.01 -20.95
N GLU A 164 -0.48 2.73 -21.32
CA GLU A 164 0.13 2.24 -22.57
C GLU A 164 1.59 2.71 -22.76
N LEU A 165 2.33 2.87 -21.64
CA LEU A 165 3.71 3.35 -21.67
C LEU A 165 4.69 2.18 -21.79
N ASP A 166 5.76 2.39 -22.57
CA ASP A 166 6.72 1.35 -22.95
C ASP A 166 8.09 1.51 -22.30
N SER A 167 8.53 2.75 -22.10
CA SER A 167 9.85 3.09 -21.58
C SER A 167 9.74 3.43 -20.09
N ILE A 168 10.09 2.45 -19.25
CA ILE A 168 9.78 2.51 -17.80
C ILE A 168 11.08 2.41 -16.99
N ALA A 169 11.29 3.35 -16.07
CA ALA A 169 12.36 3.27 -15.09
C ALA A 169 11.82 3.06 -13.67
N VAL A 170 12.71 2.68 -12.75
CA VAL A 170 12.40 2.48 -11.35
C VAL A 170 13.39 3.24 -10.48
N LEU A 171 12.88 3.95 -9.46
CA LEU A 171 13.67 4.56 -8.39
C LEU A 171 13.14 4.07 -7.04
N SER A 172 13.91 3.26 -6.30
CA SER A 172 13.42 2.60 -5.09
C SER A 172 14.47 2.51 -3.98
N PRO A 173 14.06 2.35 -2.69
CA PRO A 173 14.98 1.96 -1.64
C PRO A 173 15.59 0.57 -1.89
N ALA A 174 16.82 0.36 -1.42
CA ALA A 174 17.56 -0.89 -1.61
C ALA A 174 17.23 -1.96 -0.56
N ASP A 175 16.34 -1.69 0.37
CA ASP A 175 15.91 -2.58 1.44
C ASP A 175 14.89 -3.65 0.97
N ASN A 176 14.41 -4.47 1.89
CA ASN A 176 13.46 -5.54 1.59
C ASN A 176 12.10 -5.02 1.08
N PHE A 177 11.64 -3.86 1.57
CA PHE A 177 10.41 -3.23 1.11
C PHE A 177 10.52 -2.80 -0.35
N GLY A 178 11.57 -2.04 -0.69
CA GLY A 178 11.81 -1.60 -2.06
C GLY A 178 12.02 -2.77 -3.02
N ARG A 179 12.76 -3.81 -2.59
CA ARG A 179 12.95 -5.01 -3.42
C ARG A 179 11.66 -5.76 -3.68
N ALA A 180 10.84 -6.02 -2.67
CA ALA A 180 9.59 -6.76 -2.85
C ALA A 180 8.67 -6.09 -3.87
N LEU A 181 8.53 -4.76 -3.79
CA LEU A 181 7.74 -3.98 -4.74
C LEU A 181 8.37 -3.99 -6.14
N THR A 182 9.68 -3.71 -6.23
CA THR A 182 10.39 -3.56 -7.51
C THR A 182 10.52 -4.88 -8.24
N ASP A 183 10.86 -5.98 -7.57
CA ASP A 183 11.08 -7.27 -8.23
C ASP A 183 9.77 -7.82 -8.82
N ALA A 184 8.65 -7.65 -8.10
CA ALA A 184 7.32 -8.00 -8.61
C ALA A 184 6.91 -7.09 -9.79
N PHE A 185 7.19 -5.80 -9.70
CA PHE A 185 6.95 -4.82 -10.75
C PHE A 185 7.71 -5.16 -12.03
N VAL A 186 9.03 -5.33 -11.93
CA VAL A 186 9.92 -5.66 -13.08
C VAL A 186 9.52 -6.98 -13.72
N LYS A 187 9.22 -7.99 -12.90
CA LYS A 187 8.74 -9.29 -13.38
C LYS A 187 7.47 -9.15 -14.22
N GLU A 188 6.49 -8.38 -13.74
CA GLU A 188 5.21 -8.20 -14.43
C GLU A 188 5.38 -7.39 -15.72
N VAL A 189 6.16 -6.29 -15.70
CA VAL A 189 6.47 -5.50 -16.92
C VAL A 189 7.07 -6.38 -18.01
N ASN A 190 8.03 -7.24 -17.65
CA ASN A 190 8.66 -8.16 -18.58
C ASN A 190 7.68 -9.22 -19.12
N GLN A 191 6.77 -9.74 -18.27
CA GLN A 191 5.72 -10.68 -18.67
C GLN A 191 4.71 -10.05 -19.65
N LEU A 192 4.48 -8.74 -19.53
CA LEU A 192 3.61 -7.97 -20.43
C LEU A 192 4.33 -7.54 -21.71
N GLY A 193 5.60 -7.96 -21.92
CA GLY A 193 6.37 -7.70 -23.13
C GLY A 193 6.91 -6.25 -23.22
N LYS A 194 6.87 -5.50 -22.13
CA LYS A 194 7.41 -4.14 -22.05
C LYS A 194 8.83 -4.15 -21.46
N LYS A 195 9.52 -3.01 -21.51
CA LYS A 195 10.94 -2.93 -21.14
C LYS A 195 11.20 -2.01 -19.97
N ILE A 196 11.93 -2.51 -18.97
CA ILE A 196 12.54 -1.67 -17.95
C ILE A 196 13.85 -1.12 -18.50
N VAL A 197 13.93 0.20 -18.65
CA VAL A 197 15.11 0.88 -19.20
C VAL A 197 16.17 1.19 -18.14
N GLY A 198 15.76 1.36 -16.87
CA GLY A 198 16.67 1.60 -15.77
C GLY A 198 16.08 1.23 -14.41
N VAL A 199 16.93 0.75 -13.49
CA VAL A 199 16.56 0.48 -12.10
C VAL A 199 17.61 1.12 -11.20
N GLU A 200 17.25 2.23 -10.58
CA GLU A 200 18.08 2.93 -9.63
C GLU A 200 17.62 2.67 -8.20
N ARG A 201 18.59 2.37 -7.33
CA ARG A 201 18.33 2.11 -5.92
C ARG A 201 19.16 3.03 -5.03
N TYR A 202 18.56 3.43 -3.90
CA TYR A 202 19.24 4.20 -2.87
C TYR A 202 19.21 3.48 -1.53
N SER A 203 20.22 3.75 -0.69
CA SER A 203 20.34 3.18 0.66
C SER A 203 20.28 4.28 1.72
N GLY A 204 19.63 3.99 2.84
CA GLY A 204 19.47 4.97 3.93
C GLY A 204 18.56 6.13 3.55
N VAL A 205 18.75 7.27 4.20
CA VAL A 205 17.97 8.49 3.95
C VAL A 205 18.43 9.12 2.63
N PRO A 206 17.55 9.36 1.65
CA PRO A 206 17.91 9.83 0.31
C PRO A 206 18.13 11.37 0.27
N THR A 207 19.07 11.86 1.06
CA THR A 207 19.40 13.30 1.09
C THR A 207 20.04 13.80 -0.19
N ASP A 208 20.74 12.92 -0.92
CA ASP A 208 21.34 13.17 -2.22
C ASP A 208 21.13 11.97 -3.14
N LEU A 209 20.38 12.16 -4.22
CA LEU A 209 20.11 11.19 -5.28
C LEU A 209 20.75 11.59 -6.62
N LYS A 210 21.74 12.50 -6.59
CA LYS A 210 22.42 13.02 -7.79
C LYS A 210 22.89 11.89 -8.71
N ARG A 211 23.53 10.85 -8.16
CA ARG A 211 23.98 9.70 -8.93
C ARG A 211 22.85 8.99 -9.64
N GLN A 212 21.76 8.67 -8.93
CA GLN A 212 20.61 7.95 -9.46
C GLN A 212 19.93 8.74 -10.59
N PHE A 213 19.69 10.01 -10.35
CA PHE A 213 19.07 10.87 -11.37
C PHE A 213 19.98 11.12 -12.57
N LYS A 214 21.29 11.27 -12.37
CA LYS A 214 22.24 11.37 -13.50
C LYS A 214 22.23 10.11 -14.35
N ASN A 215 22.22 8.92 -13.74
CA ASN A 215 22.12 7.66 -14.47
C ASN A 215 20.80 7.56 -15.27
N LEU A 216 19.68 7.96 -14.68
CA LEU A 216 18.40 7.99 -15.39
C LEU A 216 18.41 8.99 -16.56
N ARG A 217 19.03 10.18 -16.39
CA ARG A 217 19.19 11.14 -17.49
C ARG A 217 20.06 10.59 -18.61
N LYS A 218 21.17 9.92 -18.29
CA LYS A 218 22.01 9.26 -19.30
C LYS A 218 21.21 8.24 -20.11
N ILE A 219 20.44 7.39 -19.45
CA ILE A 219 19.55 6.43 -20.11
C ILE A 219 18.52 7.14 -21.01
N ALA A 220 17.93 8.26 -20.51
CA ALA A 220 16.96 9.02 -21.28
C ALA A 220 17.56 9.61 -22.57
N PHE A 221 18.76 10.13 -22.51
CA PHE A 221 19.50 10.61 -23.70
C PHE A 221 19.82 9.49 -24.67
N GLU A 222 20.32 8.34 -24.19
CA GLU A 222 20.60 7.16 -25.02
C GLU A 222 19.35 6.62 -25.75
N LEU A 223 18.17 6.82 -25.18
CA LEU A 223 16.90 6.45 -25.82
C LEU A 223 16.50 7.46 -26.89
N GLU A 224 16.72 8.74 -26.68
CA GLU A 224 16.44 9.81 -27.63
C GLU A 224 17.26 9.63 -28.91
N GLU A 225 18.53 9.25 -28.79
CA GLU A 225 19.41 8.92 -29.94
C GLU A 225 18.86 7.79 -30.81
N LYS A 226 18.31 6.75 -30.18
CA LYS A 226 17.76 5.58 -30.88
C LYS A 226 16.47 5.90 -31.61
N GLU A 227 15.67 6.82 -31.12
CA GLU A 227 14.40 7.22 -31.73
C GLU A 227 14.58 8.18 -32.91
N ASN A 228 15.59 9.03 -32.87
CA ASN A 228 15.71 10.15 -33.79
C ASN A 228 16.69 9.96 -34.97
N ASN A 229 17.49 8.88 -35.04
CA ASN A 229 18.53 8.69 -36.09
C ASN A 229 19.47 9.92 -36.26
N TYR A 230 19.72 10.67 -35.23
CA TYR A 230 20.60 11.84 -35.26
C TYR A 230 22.08 11.43 -35.04
N ASP A 231 22.61 10.59 -35.93
CA ASP A 231 24.02 10.13 -35.86
C ASP A 231 25.05 11.25 -36.05
N GLU A 232 24.65 12.43 -36.49
CA GLU A 232 25.58 13.50 -36.83
C GLU A 232 25.64 14.63 -35.77
N TYR A 233 24.59 14.82 -34.95
CA TYR A 233 24.52 15.92 -33.99
C TYR A 233 25.00 15.53 -32.58
N LEU A 234 25.00 14.27 -32.23
CA LEU A 234 25.23 13.75 -30.88
C LEU A 234 26.60 13.19 -30.62
N GLY A 235 27.42 12.92 -31.64
CA GLY A 235 28.83 12.60 -31.44
C GLY A 235 29.57 13.66 -30.63
N MET A 236 29.17 14.92 -30.77
CA MET A 236 29.70 16.05 -29.99
C MET A 236 29.12 16.13 -28.56
N VAL A 237 27.86 15.75 -28.37
CA VAL A 237 27.18 15.85 -27.05
C VAL A 237 27.65 14.79 -26.07
N PHE A 238 28.05 13.59 -26.56
CA PHE A 238 28.53 12.52 -25.67
C PHE A 238 29.92 12.78 -25.10
N ASP A 239 30.84 13.28 -25.91
CA ASP A 239 32.16 13.72 -25.42
C ASP A 239 32.00 14.86 -24.39
N SER A 240 31.03 15.75 -24.60
CA SER A 240 30.71 16.83 -23.66
C SER A 240 30.05 16.34 -22.38
N LEU A 241 29.22 15.28 -22.42
CA LEU A 241 28.55 14.74 -21.23
C LEU A 241 29.53 13.96 -20.35
N ASP A 242 30.44 13.14 -20.90
CA ASP A 242 31.46 12.46 -20.12
C ASP A 242 32.43 13.47 -19.48
N TYR A 243 32.77 14.53 -20.20
CA TYR A 243 33.58 15.63 -19.67
C TYR A 243 32.86 16.39 -18.53
N LEU A 244 31.53 16.57 -18.63
CA LEU A 244 30.73 17.22 -17.61
C LEU A 244 30.56 16.41 -16.33
N PHE A 245 30.58 15.10 -16.45
CA PHE A 245 30.47 14.20 -15.30
C PHE A 245 31.80 14.01 -14.57
N GLU A 246 32.93 14.36 -15.21
CA GLU A 246 34.29 14.30 -14.64
C GLU A 246 34.76 15.63 -14.00
N LEU A 247 34.12 16.78 -14.35
CA LEU A 247 34.50 18.09 -13.77
C LEU A 247 34.03 18.19 -12.31
N SER A 248 34.96 18.53 -11.42
CA SER A 248 34.66 18.99 -10.07
C SER A 248 34.11 20.42 -10.10
N ASP A 249 33.32 20.80 -9.08
CA ASP A 249 32.67 22.10 -8.97
C ASP A 249 33.70 23.31 -9.07
N ASP A 250 35.00 23.07 -8.96
CA ASP A 250 36.06 24.06 -9.00
C ASP A 250 36.60 24.33 -10.43
N ASP A 251 36.35 23.46 -11.42
CA ASP A 251 36.92 23.58 -12.78
C ASP A 251 36.03 24.34 -13.77
N LEU A 252 34.91 24.90 -13.32
CA LEU A 252 33.89 25.57 -14.17
C LEU A 252 34.24 26.98 -14.64
N PHE A 253 35.42 27.53 -14.31
CA PHE A 253 35.72 28.95 -14.53
C PHE A 253 36.74 29.26 -15.63
N ASP A 254 37.35 28.31 -16.33
CA ASP A 254 38.30 28.56 -17.39
C ASP A 254 37.87 27.91 -18.73
N ILE A 255 36.99 28.59 -19.48
CA ILE A 255 36.69 28.26 -20.88
C ILE A 255 36.99 29.50 -21.74
N PRO A 256 37.87 29.40 -22.78
CA PRO A 256 38.10 30.49 -23.70
C PRO A 256 36.91 30.74 -24.62
N GLU A 257 36.57 32.02 -24.81
CA GLU A 257 35.57 32.49 -25.77
C GLU A 257 36.05 32.22 -27.21
N ASP A 258 35.42 31.32 -27.97
CA ASP A 258 35.34 31.40 -29.43
C ASP A 258 34.03 30.82 -29.95
N GLU A 259 33.44 31.55 -30.87
CA GLU A 259 32.08 31.50 -31.38
C GLU A 259 31.77 30.24 -32.19
N GLU A 260 30.88 29.43 -31.66
CA GLU A 260 29.81 28.71 -32.39
C GLU A 260 28.81 28.30 -31.31
N GLU A 261 27.49 28.45 -31.55
CA GLU A 261 26.41 28.12 -30.58
C GLU A 261 26.39 26.62 -30.25
N GLU A 262 27.43 26.13 -29.57
CA GLU A 262 27.42 24.84 -28.91
C GLU A 262 26.54 24.95 -27.67
N LEU A 263 25.57 24.04 -27.55
CA LEU A 263 24.79 23.84 -26.34
C LEU A 263 25.75 23.64 -25.17
N THR A 264 25.85 24.64 -24.31
CA THR A 264 26.78 24.58 -23.16
C THR A 264 26.32 23.43 -22.23
N ALA A 265 27.23 22.91 -21.44
CA ALA A 265 26.96 21.97 -20.37
C ALA A 265 25.81 22.38 -19.45
N SER A 266 25.65 23.68 -19.25
CA SER A 266 24.52 24.29 -18.54
C SER A 266 23.19 24.08 -19.27
N ASP A 267 23.18 24.05 -20.60
CA ASP A 267 21.96 23.94 -21.41
C ASP A 267 21.51 22.50 -21.53
N SER A 268 22.41 21.54 -21.69
CA SER A 268 22.08 20.12 -21.69
C SER A 268 21.50 19.65 -20.37
N SER A 269 21.92 20.24 -19.25
CA SER A 269 21.36 19.92 -17.93
C SER A 269 19.91 20.39 -17.75
N LYS A 270 19.44 21.36 -18.56
CA LYS A 270 18.09 21.95 -18.49
C LYS A 270 17.12 21.39 -19.55
N ILE A 271 17.60 20.55 -20.46
CA ILE A 271 16.74 19.91 -21.45
C ILE A 271 15.74 19.01 -20.73
N LYS A 272 14.46 19.20 -21.02
CA LYS A 272 13.37 18.36 -20.50
C LYS A 272 13.35 17.04 -21.28
N LEU A 273 13.54 15.92 -20.60
CA LEU A 273 13.61 14.59 -21.19
C LEU A 273 12.30 13.84 -20.97
N ASN A 274 11.73 13.29 -22.03
CA ASN A 274 10.47 12.55 -22.05
C ASN A 274 10.59 11.09 -22.53
N THR A 275 11.78 10.67 -22.95
CA THR A 275 12.02 9.30 -23.44
C THR A 275 11.87 8.23 -22.36
N ILE A 276 12.08 8.55 -21.08
CA ILE A 276 11.59 7.73 -19.98
C ILE A 276 10.16 8.17 -19.69
N GLN A 277 9.20 7.43 -20.24
CA GLN A 277 7.78 7.76 -20.19
C GLN A 277 7.18 7.61 -18.79
N ALA A 278 7.68 6.66 -17.99
CA ALA A 278 7.23 6.45 -16.62
C ALA A 278 8.38 6.15 -15.65
N ILE A 279 8.27 6.68 -14.43
CA ILE A 279 9.14 6.31 -13.30
C ILE A 279 8.26 5.73 -12.19
N TYR A 280 8.45 4.43 -11.89
CA TYR A 280 7.88 3.81 -10.70
C TYR A 280 8.76 4.12 -9.49
N ALA A 281 8.21 4.89 -8.55
CA ALA A 281 8.92 5.39 -7.38
C ALA A 281 8.25 4.95 -6.07
N PRO A 282 8.37 3.66 -5.65
CA PRO A 282 7.95 3.24 -4.34
C PRO A 282 8.93 3.78 -3.29
N VAL A 283 8.40 4.48 -2.28
CA VAL A 283 9.21 5.16 -1.27
C VAL A 283 8.69 4.89 0.14
N HIS A 284 9.54 5.04 1.15
CA HIS A 284 9.08 5.17 2.54
C HIS A 284 8.50 6.55 2.79
N SER A 285 7.52 6.65 3.69
CA SER A 285 6.84 7.92 3.98
C SER A 285 7.79 9.00 4.50
N GLU A 286 8.79 8.63 5.29
CA GLU A 286 9.83 9.51 5.80
C GLU A 286 10.83 10.01 4.73
N HIS A 287 10.89 9.33 3.58
CA HIS A 287 11.77 9.71 2.46
C HIS A 287 11.08 10.63 1.44
N LEU A 288 9.76 10.77 1.51
CA LEU A 288 8.97 11.45 0.49
C LEU A 288 9.42 12.90 0.24
N ALA A 289 9.65 13.67 1.31
CA ALA A 289 10.06 15.07 1.17
C ALA A 289 11.42 15.21 0.48
N TYR A 290 12.38 14.32 0.80
CA TYR A 290 13.70 14.33 0.15
C TYR A 290 13.61 14.02 -1.34
N ILE A 291 12.81 13.05 -1.71
CA ILE A 291 12.66 12.60 -3.10
C ILE A 291 11.87 13.62 -3.90
N GLY A 292 10.75 14.10 -3.35
CA GLY A 292 9.88 15.08 -4.00
C GLY A 292 10.59 16.41 -4.34
N THR A 293 11.54 16.85 -3.50
CA THR A 293 12.33 18.06 -3.78
C THR A 293 13.40 17.86 -4.85
N GLN A 294 13.85 16.63 -5.09
CA GLN A 294 14.94 16.36 -6.04
C GLN A 294 14.44 16.09 -7.46
N PHE A 295 13.23 15.51 -7.65
CA PHE A 295 12.67 15.28 -8.98
C PHE A 295 12.70 16.53 -9.89
N PRO A 296 12.28 17.73 -9.44
CA PRO A 296 12.26 18.92 -10.28
C PRO A 296 13.62 19.33 -10.80
N MET A 297 14.70 19.03 -10.06
CA MET A 297 16.06 19.45 -10.38
C MET A 297 16.62 18.77 -11.63
N TYR A 298 16.01 17.67 -12.06
CA TYR A 298 16.54 16.84 -13.15
C TYR A 298 15.72 16.89 -14.43
N TYR A 299 14.74 17.78 -14.53
CA TYR A 299 13.99 18.11 -15.75
C TYR A 299 13.44 16.90 -16.52
N PHE A 300 12.85 15.94 -15.81
CA PHE A 300 12.11 14.86 -16.45
C PHE A 300 10.68 15.30 -16.79
N ASP A 301 10.22 14.95 -17.99
CA ASP A 301 8.82 14.96 -18.39
C ASP A 301 8.32 13.52 -18.42
N THR A 302 7.97 13.00 -17.27
CA THR A 302 7.69 11.58 -17.06
C THR A 302 6.49 11.40 -16.15
N GLN A 303 5.71 10.38 -16.40
CA GLN A 303 4.63 9.98 -15.48
C GLN A 303 5.23 9.34 -14.22
N ILE A 304 5.02 9.96 -13.07
CA ILE A 304 5.45 9.39 -11.79
C ILE A 304 4.35 8.50 -11.22
N ILE A 305 4.72 7.28 -10.83
CA ILE A 305 3.81 6.34 -10.17
C ILE A 305 4.39 5.98 -8.79
N GLY A 306 3.65 6.27 -7.75
CA GLY A 306 4.03 6.05 -6.36
C GLY A 306 3.19 4.98 -5.65
N ASN A 307 3.60 4.68 -4.44
CA ASN A 307 2.87 3.82 -3.49
C ASN A 307 2.09 4.66 -2.46
N ASP A 308 1.47 4.01 -1.47
CA ASP A 308 0.70 4.64 -0.39
C ASP A 308 1.40 5.82 0.31
N SER A 309 2.74 5.80 0.39
CA SER A 309 3.53 6.84 1.04
C SER A 309 3.37 8.21 0.38
N TRP A 310 3.03 8.25 -0.90
CA TRP A 310 2.79 9.49 -1.64
C TRP A 310 1.46 10.17 -1.29
N LYS A 311 0.59 9.57 -0.47
CA LYS A 311 -0.66 10.20 -0.01
C LYS A 311 -0.47 11.29 1.05
N ASN A 312 0.66 11.90 1.14
CA ASN A 312 0.97 12.93 2.12
C ASN A 312 0.79 14.33 1.54
N LEU A 313 -0.40 14.91 1.72
CA LEU A 313 -0.71 16.27 1.25
C LEU A 313 0.11 17.36 1.92
N ASP A 314 0.58 17.16 3.16
CA ASP A 314 1.45 18.14 3.84
C ASP A 314 2.80 18.28 3.13
N VAL A 315 3.26 17.22 2.46
CA VAL A 315 4.47 17.23 1.63
C VAL A 315 4.14 17.66 0.20
N LEU A 316 3.13 17.06 -0.42
CA LEU A 316 2.77 17.34 -1.82
C LEU A 316 2.34 18.80 -2.05
N ASN A 317 1.74 19.46 -1.06
CA ASN A 317 1.30 20.86 -1.18
C ASN A 317 2.41 21.87 -0.91
N GLN A 318 3.66 21.44 -0.68
CA GLN A 318 4.79 22.36 -0.59
C GLN A 318 5.07 22.99 -1.97
N SER A 319 5.36 24.30 -1.98
CA SER A 319 5.53 25.09 -3.21
C SER A 319 6.68 24.61 -4.12
N ASN A 320 7.66 23.94 -3.55
CA ASN A 320 8.81 23.36 -4.27
C ASN A 320 8.61 21.89 -4.68
N ILE A 321 7.49 21.28 -4.33
CA ILE A 321 7.16 19.88 -4.67
C ILE A 321 5.89 19.82 -5.53
N GLY A 322 4.79 20.36 -5.03
CA GLY A 322 3.45 20.17 -5.61
C GLY A 322 3.32 20.47 -7.09
N PRO A 323 3.78 21.64 -7.58
CA PRO A 323 3.68 21.99 -9.00
C PRO A 323 4.39 21.01 -9.94
N HIS A 324 5.37 20.27 -9.43
CA HIS A 324 6.16 19.30 -10.19
C HIS A 324 5.61 17.86 -10.07
N MET A 325 4.64 17.67 -9.21
CA MET A 325 3.98 16.36 -8.98
C MET A 325 2.57 16.30 -9.56
N GLU A 326 2.14 17.31 -10.32
CA GLU A 326 0.85 17.28 -11.00
C GLU A 326 0.75 16.04 -11.91
N GLY A 327 -0.37 15.31 -11.80
CA GLY A 327 -0.56 14.05 -12.51
C GLY A 327 0.06 12.82 -11.85
N LEU A 328 0.76 12.96 -10.70
CA LEU A 328 1.28 11.82 -9.94
C LEU A 328 0.16 10.78 -9.70
N VAL A 329 0.42 9.54 -10.07
CA VAL A 329 -0.46 8.41 -9.80
C VAL A 329 0.01 7.68 -8.55
N ILE A 330 -0.92 7.32 -7.67
CA ILE A 330 -0.65 6.60 -6.44
C ILE A 330 -1.42 5.29 -6.44
N ILE A 331 -0.71 4.17 -6.45
CA ILE A 331 -1.31 2.84 -6.29
C ILE A 331 -1.38 2.53 -4.79
N SER A 332 -2.59 2.46 -4.27
CA SER A 332 -2.86 2.43 -2.83
C SER A 332 -3.76 1.26 -2.42
N ASN A 333 -3.56 0.73 -1.22
CA ASN A 333 -4.43 -0.27 -0.64
C ASN A 333 -5.81 0.31 -0.23
N ASN A 334 -5.87 1.60 0.07
CA ASN A 334 -7.09 2.28 0.48
C ASN A 334 -7.22 3.65 -0.18
N PHE A 335 -8.44 4.16 -0.27
CA PHE A 335 -8.73 5.47 -0.83
C PHE A 335 -8.89 6.59 0.21
N SER A 336 -8.74 6.27 1.51
CA SER A 336 -8.72 7.31 2.55
C SER A 336 -7.45 8.16 2.42
N ILE A 337 -7.65 9.47 2.38
CA ILE A 337 -6.56 10.46 2.34
C ILE A 337 -6.02 10.70 3.76
N ASP A 338 -6.88 10.56 4.79
CA ASP A 338 -6.44 10.63 6.18
C ASP A 338 -5.68 9.35 6.57
N THR A 339 -4.37 9.43 6.50
CA THR A 339 -3.46 8.31 6.83
C THR A 339 -3.24 8.17 8.33
N LYS A 340 -3.73 9.11 9.16
CA LYS A 340 -3.43 9.16 10.61
C LYS A 340 -4.05 8.01 11.39
N ASP A 341 -5.16 7.45 10.89
CA ASP A 341 -5.83 6.34 11.60
C ASP A 341 -6.22 5.19 10.66
N HIS A 342 -5.24 4.69 9.88
CA HIS A 342 -5.47 3.57 8.96
C HIS A 342 -5.94 2.29 9.68
N ILE A 343 -5.50 2.07 10.92
CA ILE A 343 -5.93 0.92 11.75
C ILE A 343 -7.42 0.99 12.09
N TYR A 344 -7.91 2.19 12.41
CA TYR A 344 -9.34 2.44 12.61
C TYR A 344 -10.16 2.08 11.36
N ASN A 345 -9.73 2.56 10.20
CA ASN A 345 -10.43 2.32 8.93
C ASN A 345 -10.42 0.82 8.57
N GLN A 346 -9.29 0.13 8.78
CA GLN A 346 -9.22 -1.32 8.55
C GLN A 346 -10.16 -2.11 9.46
N ALA A 347 -10.26 -1.71 10.74
CA ALA A 347 -11.15 -2.35 11.70
C ALA A 347 -12.61 -2.16 11.33
N LEU A 348 -12.98 -0.95 10.88
CA LEU A 348 -14.30 -0.62 10.41
C LEU A 348 -14.68 -1.51 9.22
N ASP A 349 -13.89 -1.51 8.16
CA ASP A 349 -14.15 -2.26 6.94
C ASP A 349 -14.14 -3.79 7.21
N CYS A 350 -13.21 -4.27 8.06
CA CYS A 350 -13.15 -5.68 8.45
C CYS A 350 -14.41 -6.14 9.20
N THR A 351 -14.95 -5.28 10.06
CA THR A 351 -16.19 -5.56 10.83
C THR A 351 -17.40 -5.57 9.91
N GLN A 352 -17.49 -4.62 9.00
CA GLN A 352 -18.56 -4.57 7.99
C GLN A 352 -18.47 -5.76 7.02
N LEU A 353 -17.26 -6.15 6.61
CA LEU A 353 -17.04 -7.34 5.78
C LEU A 353 -17.58 -8.61 6.45
N ILE A 354 -17.22 -8.85 7.71
CA ILE A 354 -17.74 -10.00 8.46
C ILE A 354 -19.26 -9.96 8.52
N HIS A 355 -19.84 -8.79 8.76
CA HIS A 355 -21.29 -8.64 8.79
C HIS A 355 -21.94 -8.97 7.44
N SER A 356 -21.35 -8.53 6.33
CA SER A 356 -21.90 -8.72 4.98
C SER A 356 -21.96 -10.19 4.55
N ILE A 357 -21.09 -11.03 5.11
CA ILE A 357 -21.05 -12.48 4.80
C ILE A 357 -21.87 -13.36 5.75
N ILE A 358 -22.46 -12.77 6.79
CA ILE A 358 -23.37 -13.49 7.70
C ILE A 358 -24.73 -13.64 7.05
N ASN A 359 -25.35 -14.80 7.23
CA ASN A 359 -26.73 -15.03 6.82
C ASN A 359 -27.55 -15.72 7.94
N ASP A 360 -28.87 -15.77 7.77
CA ASP A 360 -29.78 -16.28 8.80
C ASP A 360 -29.81 -17.81 8.89
N HIS A 361 -29.28 -18.53 7.92
CA HIS A 361 -29.46 -19.97 7.79
C HIS A 361 -28.24 -20.77 8.23
N ASP A 362 -27.05 -20.45 7.73
CA ASP A 362 -25.84 -21.25 7.99
C ASP A 362 -24.61 -20.33 8.19
N ASN A 363 -24.11 -20.31 9.40
CA ASN A 363 -22.92 -19.58 9.79
C ASN A 363 -21.85 -20.51 10.40
N ALA A 364 -21.81 -21.76 9.97
CA ALA A 364 -20.72 -22.66 10.30
C ALA A 364 -19.37 -22.09 9.76
N ARG A 365 -18.25 -22.42 10.41
CA ARG A 365 -16.91 -21.95 10.02
C ARG A 365 -16.59 -22.18 8.56
N LEU A 366 -16.92 -23.38 8.04
CA LEU A 366 -16.68 -23.72 6.63
C LEU A 366 -17.56 -22.93 5.67
N SER A 367 -18.79 -22.63 6.06
CA SER A 367 -19.73 -21.84 5.24
C SER A 367 -19.29 -20.37 5.19
N LEU A 368 -18.80 -19.82 6.29
CA LEU A 368 -18.17 -18.48 6.31
C LEU A 368 -16.91 -18.46 5.45
N ALA A 369 -16.03 -19.45 5.60
CA ALA A 369 -14.83 -19.56 4.77
C ALA A 369 -15.18 -19.63 3.27
N LYS A 370 -16.19 -20.41 2.89
CA LYS A 370 -16.65 -20.51 1.49
C LYS A 370 -17.18 -19.16 0.98
N ARG A 371 -17.94 -18.41 1.78
CA ARG A 371 -18.44 -17.09 1.40
C ARG A 371 -17.31 -16.08 1.25
N LEU A 372 -16.31 -16.11 2.14
CA LEU A 372 -15.10 -15.29 2.00
C LEU A 372 -14.34 -15.63 0.71
N SER A 373 -14.05 -16.92 0.45
CA SER A 373 -13.33 -17.32 -0.78
C SER A 373 -14.07 -16.96 -2.07
N ASN A 374 -15.40 -16.87 -2.02
CA ASN A 374 -16.24 -16.48 -3.16
C ASN A 374 -16.59 -14.98 -3.15
N LEU A 375 -15.94 -14.19 -2.32
CA LEU A 375 -16.18 -12.75 -2.24
C LEU A 375 -15.73 -12.07 -3.54
N SER A 376 -16.69 -11.68 -4.36
CA SER A 376 -16.41 -11.04 -5.65
C SER A 376 -16.06 -9.56 -5.50
N ASP A 377 -16.67 -8.88 -4.56
CA ASP A 377 -16.42 -7.48 -4.27
C ASP A 377 -17.04 -7.08 -2.94
N PHE A 378 -16.26 -6.39 -2.12
CA PHE A 378 -16.73 -5.73 -0.92
C PHE A 378 -16.24 -4.27 -0.96
N ASN A 379 -17.17 -3.34 -0.97
CA ASN A 379 -16.93 -1.90 -0.97
C ASN A 379 -17.06 -1.38 0.46
N GLY A 380 -15.93 -1.26 1.16
CA GLY A 380 -15.86 -0.65 2.48
C GLY A 380 -15.82 0.88 2.41
N GLU A 381 -15.68 1.52 3.57
CA GLU A 381 -15.57 2.99 3.67
C GLU A 381 -14.18 3.50 3.26
N SER A 382 -13.16 2.66 3.27
CA SER A 382 -11.79 3.04 2.90
C SER A 382 -11.07 2.01 2.03
N HIS A 383 -11.52 0.76 2.00
CA HIS A 383 -10.92 -0.33 1.25
C HIS A 383 -11.97 -1.05 0.39
N ASN A 384 -11.54 -1.45 -0.81
CA ASN A 384 -12.23 -2.49 -1.54
C ASN A 384 -11.54 -3.82 -1.24
N ILE A 385 -12.30 -4.89 -1.06
CA ILE A 385 -11.76 -6.22 -0.76
C ILE A 385 -12.33 -7.21 -1.76
N ARG A 386 -11.43 -7.92 -2.44
CA ARG A 386 -11.76 -8.98 -3.37
C ARG A 386 -10.75 -10.11 -3.24
N PHE A 387 -11.23 -11.31 -3.10
CA PHE A 387 -10.43 -12.53 -3.16
C PHE A 387 -10.62 -13.19 -4.53
N PHE A 388 -9.61 -13.06 -5.39
CA PHE A 388 -9.62 -13.63 -6.74
C PHE A 388 -8.51 -14.68 -6.85
N ASP A 389 -8.87 -15.92 -7.09
CA ASP A 389 -7.97 -17.09 -7.17
C ASP A 389 -7.04 -17.29 -5.95
N SER A 390 -7.22 -16.51 -4.91
CA SER A 390 -6.44 -16.61 -3.67
C SER A 390 -7.20 -15.96 -2.51
N ASN A 391 -6.73 -16.19 -1.29
CA ASN A 391 -7.25 -15.52 -0.10
C ASN A 391 -6.52 -14.20 0.21
N LEU A 392 -5.85 -13.63 -0.79
CA LEU A 392 -5.20 -12.33 -0.74
C LEU A 392 -6.08 -11.28 -1.41
N ASN A 393 -6.25 -10.13 -0.76
CA ASN A 393 -6.95 -9.01 -1.39
C ASN A 393 -6.21 -8.53 -2.64
N SER A 394 -6.89 -8.61 -3.78
CA SER A 394 -6.41 -8.18 -5.10
C SER A 394 -6.99 -6.84 -5.55
N SER A 395 -7.71 -6.14 -4.69
CA SER A 395 -8.25 -4.81 -5.00
C SER A 395 -7.31 -3.72 -4.52
N LEU A 396 -6.82 -2.90 -5.45
CA LEU A 396 -6.01 -1.70 -5.17
C LEU A 396 -6.65 -0.47 -5.78
N GLN A 397 -6.47 0.66 -5.13
CA GLN A 397 -6.98 1.95 -5.55
C GLN A 397 -5.98 2.65 -6.45
N VAL A 398 -6.48 3.37 -7.43
CA VAL A 398 -5.73 4.31 -8.25
C VAL A 398 -6.15 5.71 -7.85
N LEU A 399 -5.22 6.47 -7.31
CA LEU A 399 -5.42 7.85 -6.89
C LEU A 399 -4.54 8.74 -7.76
N ARG A 400 -4.97 9.99 -7.97
CA ARG A 400 -4.19 11.02 -8.67
C ARG A 400 -4.06 12.27 -7.83
N TYR A 401 -2.88 12.85 -7.85
CA TYR A 401 -2.65 14.18 -7.31
C TYR A 401 -2.81 15.22 -8.42
N ASN A 402 -3.81 16.06 -8.29
CA ASN A 402 -4.09 17.17 -9.20
C ASN A 402 -4.63 18.38 -8.41
N ASN A 403 -4.19 19.58 -8.78
CA ASN A 403 -4.69 20.83 -8.18
C ASN A 403 -4.64 20.81 -6.64
N ASN A 404 -3.53 20.37 -6.07
CA ASN A 404 -3.30 20.26 -4.61
C ASN A 404 -4.26 19.29 -3.89
N GLN A 405 -4.88 18.37 -4.60
CA GLN A 405 -5.80 17.37 -4.06
C GLN A 405 -5.44 15.97 -4.55
N ILE A 406 -5.74 14.98 -3.74
CA ILE A 406 -5.67 13.58 -4.15
C ILE A 406 -7.09 13.13 -4.46
N ILE A 407 -7.32 12.67 -5.69
CA ILE A 407 -8.61 12.25 -6.20
C ILE A 407 -8.55 10.75 -6.50
N ARG A 408 -9.60 10.01 -6.13
CA ARG A 408 -9.74 8.61 -6.51
C ARG A 408 -10.19 8.53 -7.96
N SER A 409 -9.34 7.98 -8.86
CA SER A 409 -9.64 7.84 -10.29
C SER A 409 -10.19 6.46 -10.67
N GLY A 410 -9.87 5.43 -9.89
CA GLY A 410 -10.33 4.08 -10.16
C GLY A 410 -9.87 3.08 -9.11
N TYR A 411 -10.14 1.81 -9.36
CA TYR A 411 -9.61 0.72 -8.54
C TYR A 411 -9.48 -0.57 -9.35
N PHE A 412 -8.52 -1.41 -8.98
CA PHE A 412 -8.37 -2.74 -9.55
C PHE A 412 -9.33 -3.73 -8.92
N MET A 413 -9.95 -4.55 -9.75
CA MET A 413 -10.68 -5.75 -9.38
C MET A 413 -9.97 -6.97 -9.99
N GLY A 414 -9.04 -7.56 -9.25
CA GLY A 414 -8.13 -8.55 -9.81
C GLY A 414 -7.25 -7.91 -10.89
N ASP A 415 -7.36 -8.41 -12.11
CA ASP A 415 -6.55 -7.93 -13.25
C ASP A 415 -7.20 -6.78 -14.04
N SER A 416 -8.44 -6.40 -13.73
CA SER A 416 -9.19 -5.38 -14.45
C SER A 416 -9.23 -4.07 -13.66
N LEU A 417 -9.02 -2.93 -14.33
CA LEU A 417 -9.23 -1.61 -13.77
C LEU A 417 -10.67 -1.16 -14.00
N LEU A 418 -11.33 -0.69 -12.96
CA LEU A 418 -12.60 0.01 -13.01
C LEU A 418 -12.35 1.50 -12.80
N SER A 419 -12.58 2.30 -13.84
CA SER A 419 -12.53 3.76 -13.75
C SER A 419 -13.78 4.30 -13.06
N LEU A 420 -13.64 5.35 -12.27
CA LEU A 420 -14.78 6.09 -11.74
C LEU A 420 -15.25 7.11 -12.78
N GLU A 421 -16.57 7.24 -12.95
CA GLU A 421 -17.18 8.11 -13.95
C GLU A 421 -16.70 9.56 -13.83
N GLY A 422 -16.32 10.17 -14.97
CA GLY A 422 -15.92 11.56 -15.07
C GLY A 422 -14.45 11.86 -14.75
N ILE A 423 -13.65 10.86 -14.46
CA ILE A 423 -12.20 11.01 -14.22
C ILE A 423 -11.46 10.15 -15.24
N ALA A 424 -10.60 10.78 -16.05
CA ALA A 424 -9.73 10.04 -16.97
C ALA A 424 -8.84 9.06 -16.20
N PRO A 425 -8.63 7.85 -16.70
CA PRO A 425 -7.82 6.81 -16.07
C PRO A 425 -6.37 7.23 -15.86
#